data_22dce8b8def94e97f36b8ebbce30b71f
#
_entry.id   22dce8b8def94e97f36b8ebbce30b71f
#
_cell.length_a   1.000
_cell.length_b   1.000
_cell.length_c   1.000
_cell.angle_alpha   90.00
_cell.angle_beta   90.00
_cell.angle_gamma   90.00
#
_symmetry.space_group_name_H-M   'P 1'
#
loop_
_entity.id
_entity.type
_entity.pdbx_description
1 polymer ?
#
loop_
_entity_poly.entity_id
_entity_poly.type
_entity_poly.pdbx_seq_one_letter_code
_entity_poly.pdbx_strand_id
1 'polypeptide(L)'
;MKLRNCWGERKIIPAVRKAEDLEAACRSESPAIFLLIGDLLTAEDYVGQALRAGKKVFLHVDFIMGLGGDPIVMKYIARKVGPTGIISTKSHFVKHAKKNGLLAIQRIFLIDTSALEHGIQNIEQSEPDAVEIMPGLIPRVIRELRTSISLPIIAGGLIQDFKEIDVALEAGASAVSMGNKQLWSRPMIHAGSRLTDISSTVNLEITK
;
A
#
# COMPACT_ATOMS: atom_id res chain seq x y z
N MET A 1 13.24 11.94 4.27
CA MET A 1 13.04 11.18 3.01
C MET A 1 11.63 11.49 2.49
N LYS A 2 11.48 11.92 1.23
CA LYS A 2 10.12 12.20 0.70
C LYS A 2 9.52 10.89 0.16
N LEU A 3 8.34 10.51 0.64
CA LEU A 3 7.64 9.26 0.26
C LEU A 3 7.35 9.13 -1.25
N ARG A 4 7.26 10.25 -1.99
CA ARG A 4 7.00 10.22 -3.45
C ARG A 4 8.01 9.36 -4.23
N ASN A 5 9.23 9.18 -3.71
CA ASN A 5 10.29 8.37 -4.34
C ASN A 5 10.35 6.93 -3.80
N CYS A 6 9.36 6.52 -2.99
CA CYS A 6 9.38 5.20 -2.37
C CYS A 6 8.72 4.10 -3.21
N TRP A 7 7.97 4.46 -4.26
CA TRP A 7 7.09 3.51 -4.94
C TRP A 7 7.67 2.91 -6.23
N GLY A 8 8.82 3.41 -6.70
CA GLY A 8 9.41 3.01 -7.98
C GLY A 8 8.61 3.49 -9.19
N GLU A 9 9.11 3.18 -10.39
CA GLU A 9 8.49 3.62 -11.64
C GLU A 9 7.13 2.99 -11.90
N ARG A 10 6.96 1.73 -11.50
CA ARG A 10 5.70 0.98 -11.71
C ARG A 10 4.59 1.38 -10.76
N LYS A 11 4.91 2.07 -9.67
CA LYS A 11 3.95 2.56 -8.67
C LYS A 11 3.05 1.46 -8.07
N ILE A 12 3.53 0.22 -8.04
CA ILE A 12 2.85 -0.95 -7.49
C ILE A 12 3.49 -1.31 -6.15
N ILE A 13 2.66 -1.57 -5.14
CA ILE A 13 3.10 -1.94 -3.80
C ILE A 13 2.50 -3.29 -3.43
N PRO A 14 3.32 -4.36 -3.32
CA PRO A 14 2.87 -5.64 -2.78
C PRO A 14 2.31 -5.48 -1.36
N ALA A 15 1.08 -5.92 -1.14
CA ALA A 15 0.44 -5.98 0.18
C ALA A 15 0.41 -7.45 0.64
N VAL A 16 1.36 -7.82 1.50
CA VAL A 16 1.57 -9.18 1.99
C VAL A 16 0.59 -9.49 3.12
N ARG A 17 -0.33 -10.42 2.86
CA ARG A 17 -1.37 -10.86 3.81
C ARG A 17 -1.18 -12.28 4.32
N LYS A 18 -0.20 -13.01 3.78
CA LYS A 18 0.18 -14.37 4.18
C LYS A 18 1.69 -14.47 4.23
N ALA A 19 2.23 -15.19 5.22
CA ALA A 19 3.68 -15.34 5.38
C ALA A 19 4.34 -15.99 4.15
N GLU A 20 3.66 -16.94 3.51
CA GLU A 20 4.10 -17.62 2.29
C GLU A 20 4.33 -16.68 1.09
N ASP A 21 3.72 -15.50 1.10
CA ASP A 21 3.82 -14.52 0.03
C ASP A 21 4.99 -13.54 0.20
N LEU A 22 5.61 -13.51 1.39
CA LEU A 22 6.66 -12.55 1.72
C LEU A 22 7.86 -12.68 0.79
N GLU A 23 8.28 -13.91 0.51
CA GLU A 23 9.42 -14.16 -0.38
C GLU A 23 9.15 -13.65 -1.80
N ALA A 24 7.95 -13.89 -2.33
CA ALA A 24 7.56 -13.37 -3.65
C ALA A 24 7.53 -11.83 -3.68
N ALA A 25 7.04 -11.19 -2.62
CA ALA A 25 7.08 -9.74 -2.48
C ALA A 25 8.53 -9.21 -2.41
N CYS A 26 9.42 -9.89 -1.70
CA CYS A 26 10.85 -9.56 -1.65
C CYS A 26 11.53 -9.64 -3.02
N ARG A 27 11.14 -10.60 -3.87
CA ARG A 27 11.66 -10.74 -5.25
C ARG A 27 11.01 -9.80 -6.26
N SER A 28 9.89 -9.15 -5.92
CA SER A 28 9.21 -8.21 -6.83
C SER A 28 10.11 -7.00 -7.14
N GLU A 29 9.84 -6.30 -8.24
CA GLU A 29 10.57 -5.08 -8.61
C GLU A 29 10.15 -3.85 -7.76
N SER A 30 9.08 -3.97 -6.99
CA SER A 30 8.67 -2.88 -6.11
C SER A 30 9.73 -2.60 -5.04
N PRO A 31 10.13 -1.34 -4.85
CA PRO A 31 11.07 -0.98 -3.79
C PRO A 31 10.42 -0.92 -2.40
N ALA A 32 9.09 -1.05 -2.31
CA ALA A 32 8.34 -0.99 -1.07
C ALA A 32 7.37 -2.16 -0.93
N ILE A 33 7.15 -2.59 0.30
CA ILE A 33 6.22 -3.66 0.67
C ILE A 33 5.33 -3.19 1.83
N PHE A 34 4.05 -3.50 1.76
CA PHE A 34 3.12 -3.40 2.88
C PHE A 34 3.00 -4.76 3.56
N LEU A 35 3.33 -4.84 4.85
CA LEU A 35 3.19 -6.05 5.66
C LEU A 35 1.93 -5.98 6.51
N LEU A 36 0.98 -6.90 6.25
CA LEU A 36 -0.29 -7.03 6.97
C LEU A 36 -0.35 -8.38 7.70
N ILE A 37 0.80 -8.85 8.14
CA ILE A 37 1.00 -10.15 8.80
C ILE A 37 1.87 -10.00 10.04
N GLY A 38 1.78 -10.96 10.92
CA GLY A 38 2.63 -11.12 12.08
C GLY A 38 1.92 -10.83 13.40
N ASP A 39 2.69 -11.04 14.45
CA ASP A 39 2.38 -10.78 15.84
C ASP A 39 3.61 -10.20 16.53
N LEU A 40 3.56 -9.99 17.83
CA LEU A 40 4.67 -9.45 18.61
C LEU A 40 5.95 -10.29 18.53
N LEU A 41 5.86 -11.58 18.22
CA LEU A 41 6.99 -12.51 18.19
C LEU A 41 7.61 -12.61 16.79
N THR A 42 6.81 -12.43 15.73
CA THR A 42 7.22 -12.69 14.35
C THR A 42 7.43 -11.41 13.50
N ALA A 43 6.90 -10.27 13.94
CA ALA A 43 6.96 -9.02 13.17
C ALA A 43 8.40 -8.57 12.89
N GLU A 44 9.31 -8.72 13.86
CA GLU A 44 10.73 -8.35 13.70
C GLU A 44 11.39 -9.18 12.59
N ASP A 45 11.14 -10.48 12.56
CA ASP A 45 11.71 -11.40 11.57
C ASP A 45 11.21 -11.09 10.15
N TYR A 46 9.91 -10.88 9.98
CA TYR A 46 9.31 -10.54 8.67
C TYR A 46 9.80 -9.19 8.16
N VAL A 47 9.85 -8.19 9.02
CA VAL A 47 10.40 -6.87 8.67
C VAL A 47 11.88 -7.00 8.31
N GLY A 48 12.67 -7.69 9.13
CA GLY A 48 14.09 -7.93 8.91
C GLY A 48 14.36 -8.65 7.58
N GLN A 49 13.56 -9.67 7.24
CA GLN A 49 13.68 -10.38 5.96
C GLN A 49 13.47 -9.42 4.78
N ALA A 50 12.43 -8.61 4.78
CA ALA A 50 12.14 -7.68 3.70
C ALA A 50 13.17 -6.55 3.60
N LEU A 51 13.67 -6.03 4.75
CA LEU A 51 14.72 -5.02 4.77
C LEU A 51 16.05 -5.57 4.19
N ARG A 52 16.43 -6.82 4.55
CA ARG A 52 17.62 -7.47 3.97
C ARG A 52 17.51 -7.69 2.47
N ALA A 53 16.29 -7.84 1.95
CA ALA A 53 16.02 -7.88 0.49
C ALA A 53 16.05 -6.47 -0.16
N GLY A 54 16.44 -5.42 0.56
CA GLY A 54 16.53 -4.05 0.06
C GLY A 54 15.19 -3.33 -0.05
N LYS A 55 14.11 -3.87 0.56
CA LYS A 55 12.78 -3.27 0.48
C LYS A 55 12.57 -2.23 1.58
N LYS A 56 11.80 -1.19 1.27
CA LYS A 56 11.20 -0.31 2.27
C LYS A 56 9.94 -0.99 2.82
N VAL A 57 9.87 -1.15 4.12
CA VAL A 57 8.81 -1.92 4.76
C VAL A 57 7.87 -1.00 5.52
N PHE A 58 6.58 -1.07 5.19
CA PHE A 58 5.52 -0.40 5.93
C PHE A 58 4.67 -1.45 6.64
N LEU A 59 4.76 -1.49 7.96
CA LEU A 59 4.07 -2.47 8.79
C LEU A 59 2.67 -1.96 9.13
N HIS A 60 1.62 -2.74 8.83
CA HIS A 60 0.26 -2.39 9.23
C HIS A 60 0.01 -2.78 10.68
N VAL A 61 0.21 -1.83 11.58
CA VAL A 61 0.22 -2.08 13.02
C VAL A 61 -1.12 -2.53 13.59
N ASP A 62 -2.24 -2.19 12.94
CA ASP A 62 -3.56 -2.63 13.39
C ASP A 62 -3.80 -4.14 13.18
N PHE A 63 -2.97 -4.81 12.33
CA PHE A 63 -3.05 -6.24 12.08
C PHE A 63 -2.04 -7.07 12.90
N ILE A 64 -1.17 -6.43 13.68
CA ILE A 64 -0.20 -7.14 14.49
C ILE A 64 -0.87 -7.66 15.75
N MET A 65 -0.99 -8.98 15.84
CA MET A 65 -1.61 -9.64 17.02
C MET A 65 -0.76 -9.40 18.26
N GLY A 66 -1.44 -9.15 19.38
CA GLY A 66 -0.79 -8.85 20.66
C GLY A 66 -0.37 -7.39 20.86
N LEU A 67 -0.46 -6.54 19.81
CA LEU A 67 -0.19 -5.12 19.96
C LEU A 67 -1.37 -4.43 20.66
N GLY A 68 -1.11 -3.87 21.84
CA GLY A 68 -2.10 -3.06 22.56
C GLY A 68 -2.37 -1.71 21.91
N GLY A 69 -3.39 -0.99 22.42
CA GLY A 69 -3.73 0.37 21.95
C GLY A 69 -2.85 1.49 22.51
N ASP A 70 -1.92 1.19 23.42
CA ASP A 70 -1.09 2.18 24.08
C ASP A 70 -0.06 2.78 23.11
N PRO A 71 0.09 4.12 23.08
CA PRO A 71 1.09 4.81 22.26
C PRO A 71 2.55 4.36 22.45
N ILE A 72 2.91 3.79 23.59
CA ILE A 72 4.24 3.23 23.87
C ILE A 72 4.65 2.15 22.85
N VAL A 73 3.65 1.48 22.30
CA VAL A 73 3.81 0.45 21.27
C VAL A 73 4.60 0.99 20.07
N MET A 74 4.40 2.24 19.67
CA MET A 74 5.13 2.84 18.55
C MET A 74 6.63 2.98 18.85
N LYS A 75 7.01 3.16 20.11
CA LYS A 75 8.43 3.14 20.52
C LYS A 75 9.04 1.74 20.40
N TYR A 76 8.26 0.70 20.75
CA TYR A 76 8.67 -0.69 20.54
C TYR A 76 8.83 -0.99 19.03
N ILE A 77 7.84 -0.66 18.21
CA ILE A 77 7.91 -0.84 16.76
C ILE A 77 9.12 -0.14 16.16
N ALA A 78 9.36 1.12 16.53
CA ALA A 78 10.49 1.88 16.01
C ALA A 78 11.86 1.32 16.41
N ARG A 79 12.02 0.83 17.66
CA ARG A 79 13.33 0.45 18.21
C ARG A 79 13.66 -1.04 18.06
N LYS A 80 12.65 -1.90 18.08
CA LYS A 80 12.83 -3.36 18.04
C LYS A 80 12.50 -3.94 16.68
N VAL A 81 11.31 -3.63 16.15
CA VAL A 81 10.90 -4.16 14.84
C VAL A 81 11.59 -3.41 13.69
N GLY A 82 11.76 -2.10 13.80
CA GLY A 82 12.54 -1.27 12.89
C GLY A 82 12.06 -1.16 11.45
N PRO A 83 10.74 -1.11 11.15
CA PRO A 83 10.28 -0.93 9.78
C PRO A 83 10.65 0.47 9.25
N THR A 84 10.58 0.70 7.95
CA THR A 84 10.70 2.03 7.35
C THR A 84 9.59 2.96 7.81
N GLY A 85 8.40 2.40 8.01
CA GLY A 85 7.23 3.14 8.46
C GLY A 85 6.10 2.22 8.87
N ILE A 86 4.97 2.81 9.23
CA ILE A 86 3.76 2.10 9.59
C ILE A 86 2.58 2.49 8.71
N ILE A 87 1.56 1.62 8.70
CA ILE A 87 0.21 1.92 8.22
C ILE A 87 -0.73 1.72 9.39
N SER A 88 -1.66 2.66 9.59
CA SER A 88 -2.71 2.51 10.60
C SER A 88 -3.98 3.26 10.21
N THR A 89 -5.12 2.75 10.64
CA THR A 89 -6.41 3.44 10.60
C THR A 89 -6.55 4.43 11.74
N LYS A 90 -5.72 4.31 12.79
CA LYS A 90 -5.81 5.08 14.04
C LYS A 90 -4.87 6.29 14.00
N SER A 91 -5.42 7.50 13.97
CA SER A 91 -4.66 8.76 13.90
C SER A 91 -3.64 8.92 15.04
N HIS A 92 -3.93 8.42 16.24
CA HIS A 92 -2.98 8.49 17.34
C HIS A 92 -1.72 7.63 17.09
N PHE A 93 -1.84 6.45 16.46
CA PHE A 93 -0.67 5.64 16.09
C PHE A 93 0.18 6.34 15.02
N VAL A 94 -0.45 6.98 14.03
CA VAL A 94 0.24 7.78 13.01
C VAL A 94 1.07 8.89 13.67
N LYS A 95 0.46 9.68 14.57
CA LYS A 95 1.18 10.74 15.33
C LYS A 95 2.36 10.19 16.13
N HIS A 96 2.16 9.09 16.84
CA HIS A 96 3.20 8.51 17.68
C HIS A 96 4.32 7.85 16.88
N ALA A 97 4.02 7.26 15.72
CA ALA A 97 5.01 6.73 14.80
C ALA A 97 5.95 7.83 14.31
N LYS A 98 5.41 8.96 13.88
CA LYS A 98 6.19 10.13 13.44
C LYS A 98 7.06 10.69 14.55
N LYS A 99 6.56 10.80 15.78
CA LYS A 99 7.36 11.22 16.97
C LYS A 99 8.51 10.28 17.27
N ASN A 100 8.44 9.01 16.83
CA ASN A 100 9.49 8.02 16.99
C ASN A 100 10.37 7.86 15.74
N GLY A 101 10.25 8.76 14.74
CA GLY A 101 11.10 8.78 13.54
C GLY A 101 10.69 7.82 12.43
N LEU A 102 9.52 7.17 12.54
CA LEU A 102 8.95 6.34 11.51
C LEU A 102 8.16 7.18 10.49
N LEU A 103 8.19 6.78 9.23
CA LEU A 103 7.20 7.25 8.27
C LEU A 103 5.82 6.69 8.63
N ALA A 104 4.76 7.44 8.35
CA ALA A 104 3.42 7.03 8.72
C ALA A 104 2.42 7.23 7.58
N ILE A 105 1.67 6.18 7.26
CA ILE A 105 0.60 6.16 6.28
C ILE A 105 -0.72 6.04 7.03
N GLN A 106 -1.61 7.04 6.85
CA GLN A 106 -2.98 6.96 7.37
C GLN A 106 -3.84 6.17 6.38
N ARG A 107 -4.45 5.07 6.84
CA ARG A 107 -5.44 4.33 6.04
C ARG A 107 -6.84 4.87 6.31
N ILE A 108 -7.63 5.05 5.25
CA ILE A 108 -9.00 5.53 5.30
C ILE A 108 -9.90 4.58 4.50
N PHE A 109 -11.03 4.19 5.10
CA PHE A 109 -12.08 3.45 4.41
C PHE A 109 -13.15 4.43 3.93
N LEU A 110 -13.38 4.46 2.61
CA LEU A 110 -14.32 5.37 1.93
C LEU A 110 -15.65 4.63 1.69
N ILE A 111 -16.48 4.57 2.72
CA ILE A 111 -17.76 3.88 2.69
C ILE A 111 -18.86 4.82 2.17
N ASP A 112 -18.81 6.07 2.58
CA ASP A 112 -19.77 7.12 2.23
C ASP A 112 -19.10 8.51 2.27
N THR A 113 -19.89 9.56 2.03
CA THR A 113 -19.41 10.95 2.04
C THR A 113 -18.91 11.38 3.42
N SER A 114 -19.56 10.94 4.49
CA SER A 114 -19.16 11.27 5.87
C SER A 114 -17.79 10.64 6.20
N ALA A 115 -17.54 9.43 5.71
CA ALA A 115 -16.23 8.78 5.87
C ALA A 115 -15.11 9.54 5.16
N LEU A 116 -15.39 10.15 3.99
CA LEU A 116 -14.43 11.01 3.30
C LEU A 116 -14.13 12.29 4.10
N GLU A 117 -15.15 12.98 4.59
CA GLU A 117 -15.01 14.20 5.40
C GLU A 117 -14.22 13.93 6.69
N HIS A 118 -14.60 12.90 7.45
CA HIS A 118 -13.86 12.47 8.64
C HIS A 118 -12.43 12.03 8.31
N GLY A 119 -12.24 11.40 7.15
CA GLY A 119 -10.93 11.02 6.66
C GLY A 119 -10.01 12.22 6.47
N ILE A 120 -10.50 13.30 5.86
CA ILE A 120 -9.76 14.56 5.68
C ILE A 120 -9.41 15.18 7.04
N GLN A 121 -10.37 15.27 7.96
CA GLN A 121 -10.12 15.76 9.32
C GLN A 121 -9.05 14.93 10.06
N ASN A 122 -9.10 13.59 9.92
CA ASN A 122 -8.10 12.70 10.50
C ASN A 122 -6.70 12.94 9.90
N ILE A 123 -6.60 13.21 8.60
CA ILE A 123 -5.34 13.55 7.92
C ILE A 123 -4.78 14.85 8.50
N GLU A 124 -5.58 15.90 8.61
CA GLU A 124 -5.17 17.18 9.15
C GLU A 124 -4.67 17.06 10.59
N GLN A 125 -5.35 16.25 11.40
CA GLN A 125 -4.96 16.02 12.79
C GLN A 125 -3.72 15.15 12.94
N SER A 126 -3.55 14.10 12.13
CA SER A 126 -2.47 13.13 12.30
C SER A 126 -1.20 13.49 11.53
N GLU A 127 -1.31 14.37 10.52
CA GLU A 127 -0.20 14.83 9.67
C GLU A 127 0.63 13.67 9.10
N PRO A 128 0.01 12.69 8.42
CA PRO A 128 0.74 11.53 7.90
C PRO A 128 1.69 11.93 6.76
N ASP A 129 2.59 11.04 6.37
CA ASP A 129 3.47 11.24 5.23
C ASP A 129 2.82 10.83 3.90
N ALA A 130 1.79 9.98 3.95
CA ALA A 130 0.90 9.60 2.84
C ALA A 130 -0.44 9.11 3.37
N VAL A 131 -1.41 8.99 2.46
CA VAL A 131 -2.74 8.45 2.75
C VAL A 131 -2.98 7.23 1.88
N GLU A 132 -3.47 6.15 2.46
CA GLU A 132 -3.99 5.01 1.72
C GLU A 132 -5.52 4.99 1.82
N ILE A 133 -6.19 4.97 0.66
CA ILE A 133 -7.65 4.93 0.58
C ILE A 133 -8.13 3.55 0.14
N MET A 134 -9.19 3.08 0.73
CA MET A 134 -9.86 1.82 0.39
C MET A 134 -11.38 2.00 0.29
N PRO A 135 -12.02 1.49 -0.76
CA PRO A 135 -11.44 0.84 -1.93
C PRO A 135 -10.79 1.83 -2.90
N GLY A 136 -9.73 1.38 -3.61
CA GLY A 136 -9.00 2.16 -4.61
C GLY A 136 -9.69 2.27 -5.97
N LEU A 137 -10.92 1.77 -6.10
CA LEU A 137 -11.66 1.65 -7.36
C LEU A 137 -12.57 2.85 -7.69
N ILE A 138 -12.45 3.96 -6.96
CA ILE A 138 -13.34 5.11 -7.13
C ILE A 138 -12.54 6.33 -7.64
N PRO A 139 -12.30 6.43 -8.98
CA PRO A 139 -11.46 7.49 -9.55
C PRO A 139 -11.94 8.91 -9.23
N ARG A 140 -13.27 9.10 -9.13
CA ARG A 140 -13.85 10.39 -8.75
C ARG A 140 -13.36 10.84 -7.38
N VAL A 141 -13.37 9.94 -6.39
CA VAL A 141 -12.96 10.27 -5.02
C VAL A 141 -11.44 10.49 -4.92
N ILE A 142 -10.65 9.75 -5.72
CA ILE A 142 -9.19 10.00 -5.81
C ILE A 142 -8.92 11.43 -6.30
N ARG A 143 -9.63 11.89 -7.35
CA ARG A 143 -9.49 13.27 -7.87
C ARG A 143 -9.92 14.31 -6.84
N GLU A 144 -11.04 14.10 -6.19
CA GLU A 144 -11.57 14.97 -5.15
C GLU A 144 -10.58 15.11 -3.98
N LEU A 145 -10.09 13.97 -3.45
CA LEU A 145 -9.11 13.98 -2.38
C LEU A 145 -7.80 14.66 -2.81
N ARG A 146 -7.40 14.49 -4.08
CA ARG A 146 -6.21 15.11 -4.65
C ARG A 146 -6.27 16.64 -4.69
N THR A 147 -7.47 17.23 -4.76
CA THR A 147 -7.66 18.68 -4.64
C THR A 147 -7.67 19.16 -3.19
N SER A 148 -8.05 18.30 -2.26
CA SER A 148 -8.18 18.62 -0.82
C SER A 148 -6.87 18.46 -0.05
N ILE A 149 -5.97 17.56 -0.48
CA ILE A 149 -4.70 17.29 0.22
C ILE A 149 -3.50 17.31 -0.74
N SER A 150 -2.35 17.76 -0.22
CA SER A 150 -1.07 17.76 -0.97
C SER A 150 -0.24 16.47 -0.80
N LEU A 151 -0.69 15.55 0.06
CA LEU A 151 0.00 14.30 0.39
C LEU A 151 -0.09 13.28 -0.76
N PRO A 152 0.87 12.35 -0.86
CA PRO A 152 0.75 11.19 -1.74
C PRO A 152 -0.47 10.36 -1.38
N ILE A 153 -1.28 9.98 -2.38
CA ILE A 153 -2.44 9.10 -2.22
C ILE A 153 -2.06 7.72 -2.78
N ILE A 154 -2.30 6.69 -1.98
CA ILE A 154 -2.13 5.29 -2.37
C ILE A 154 -3.54 4.70 -2.51
N ALA A 155 -3.86 4.16 -3.68
CA ALA A 155 -5.13 3.48 -3.91
C ALA A 155 -4.99 2.00 -3.58
N GLY A 156 -5.79 1.49 -2.64
CA GLY A 156 -5.71 0.10 -2.20
C GLY A 156 -7.06 -0.59 -2.09
N GLY A 157 -7.02 -1.92 -1.99
CA GLY A 157 -8.21 -2.76 -1.84
C GLY A 157 -9.02 -2.96 -3.12
N LEU A 158 -9.47 -4.20 -3.30
CA LEU A 158 -10.31 -4.68 -4.40
C LEU A 158 -9.69 -4.60 -5.81
N ILE A 159 -8.46 -4.15 -5.97
CA ILE A 159 -7.76 -4.08 -7.27
C ILE A 159 -7.48 -5.50 -7.79
N GLN A 160 -7.95 -5.81 -8.99
CA GLN A 160 -7.91 -7.16 -9.57
C GLN A 160 -7.16 -7.25 -10.90
N ASP A 161 -6.98 -6.14 -11.62
CA ASP A 161 -6.31 -6.12 -12.91
C ASP A 161 -5.47 -4.84 -13.14
N PHE A 162 -4.69 -4.84 -14.23
CA PHE A 162 -3.83 -3.71 -14.59
C PHE A 162 -4.61 -2.47 -15.05
N LYS A 163 -5.81 -2.64 -15.61
CA LYS A 163 -6.65 -1.51 -16.03
C LYS A 163 -7.12 -0.71 -14.82
N GLU A 164 -7.50 -1.38 -13.74
CA GLU A 164 -7.87 -0.73 -12.49
C GLU A 164 -6.69 0.02 -11.86
N ILE A 165 -5.46 -0.52 -11.98
CA ILE A 165 -4.24 0.18 -11.57
C ILE A 165 -4.07 1.46 -12.38
N ASP A 166 -4.18 1.39 -13.72
CA ASP A 166 -4.02 2.54 -14.60
C ASP A 166 -5.06 3.62 -14.30
N VAL A 167 -6.33 3.24 -14.16
CA VAL A 167 -7.42 4.16 -13.82
C VAL A 167 -7.17 4.89 -12.49
N ALA A 168 -6.67 4.19 -11.47
CA ALA A 168 -6.34 4.81 -10.19
C ALA A 168 -5.16 5.79 -10.31
N LEU A 169 -4.12 5.43 -11.05
CA LEU A 169 -2.95 6.29 -11.29
C LEU A 169 -3.31 7.53 -12.13
N GLU A 170 -4.12 7.39 -13.17
CA GLU A 170 -4.65 8.49 -14.00
C GLU A 170 -5.54 9.43 -13.19
N ALA A 171 -6.27 8.90 -12.21
CA ALA A 171 -7.07 9.71 -11.29
C ALA A 171 -6.22 10.53 -10.30
N GLY A 172 -4.90 10.30 -10.24
CA GLY A 172 -3.96 11.04 -9.41
C GLY A 172 -3.41 10.28 -8.20
N ALA A 173 -3.64 8.97 -8.10
CA ALA A 173 -2.96 8.15 -7.12
C ALA A 173 -1.45 8.14 -7.39
N SER A 174 -0.66 8.23 -6.33
CA SER A 174 0.82 8.18 -6.39
C SER A 174 1.35 6.76 -6.52
N ALA A 175 0.57 5.78 -6.04
CA ALA A 175 0.85 4.36 -6.12
C ALA A 175 -0.43 3.55 -5.88
N VAL A 176 -0.37 2.23 -6.15
CA VAL A 176 -1.46 1.30 -5.94
C VAL A 176 -0.97 0.12 -5.11
N SER A 177 -1.69 -0.22 -4.02
CA SER A 177 -1.38 -1.36 -3.16
C SER A 177 -2.35 -2.51 -3.39
N MET A 178 -1.85 -3.74 -3.49
CA MET A 178 -2.69 -4.90 -3.72
C MET A 178 -2.12 -6.22 -3.21
N GLY A 179 -3.03 -7.13 -2.83
CA GLY A 179 -2.68 -8.48 -2.38
C GLY A 179 -2.57 -9.52 -3.50
N ASN A 180 -3.03 -9.22 -4.72
CA ASN A 180 -2.94 -10.14 -5.84
C ASN A 180 -1.51 -10.21 -6.38
N LYS A 181 -0.82 -11.35 -6.15
CA LYS A 181 0.58 -11.56 -6.55
C LYS A 181 0.82 -11.47 -8.05
N GLN A 182 -0.16 -11.81 -8.87
CA GLN A 182 -0.04 -11.74 -10.33
C GLN A 182 0.16 -10.31 -10.83
N LEU A 183 -0.25 -9.31 -10.04
CA LEU A 183 -0.12 -7.89 -10.37
C LEU A 183 1.17 -7.25 -9.80
N TRP A 184 1.95 -7.95 -8.97
CA TRP A 184 3.18 -7.39 -8.38
C TRP A 184 4.31 -7.20 -9.39
N SER A 185 4.27 -7.96 -10.50
CA SER A 185 5.22 -7.85 -11.60
C SER A 185 4.46 -7.50 -12.87
N ARG A 186 4.44 -6.21 -13.22
CA ARG A 186 3.83 -5.77 -14.47
C ARG A 186 4.81 -6.03 -15.62
N PRO A 187 4.41 -6.74 -16.69
CA PRO A 187 5.24 -6.85 -17.88
C PRO A 187 5.58 -5.45 -18.42
N MET A 188 6.84 -5.23 -18.75
CA MET A 188 7.25 -4.01 -19.48
C MET A 188 6.65 -4.09 -20.87
N ILE A 189 5.58 -3.35 -21.14
CA ILE A 189 5.13 -3.14 -22.53
C ILE A 189 6.15 -2.18 -23.14
N HIS A 190 7.06 -2.70 -23.97
CA HIS A 190 7.91 -1.84 -24.77
C HIS A 190 7.02 -0.97 -25.66
N ALA A 191 7.20 0.34 -25.60
CA ALA A 191 6.50 1.30 -26.44
C ALA A 191 6.86 1.03 -27.92
N GLY A 192 6.15 0.09 -28.55
CA GLY A 192 6.43 -0.38 -29.91
C GLY A 192 5.47 -1.45 -30.44
N SER A 193 4.76 -2.16 -29.57
CA SER A 193 3.75 -3.13 -30.03
C SER A 193 2.39 -2.43 -30.16
N ARG A 194 2.01 -2.15 -31.42
CA ARG A 194 0.65 -1.72 -31.76
C ARG A 194 -0.34 -2.79 -31.35
N LEU A 195 -1.49 -2.36 -30.83
CA LEU A 195 -2.67 -3.16 -30.43
C LEU A 195 -3.27 -3.94 -31.63
N THR A 196 -2.56 -4.88 -32.22
CA THR A 196 -3.08 -5.68 -33.35
C THR A 196 -3.00 -7.20 -33.17
N ASP A 197 -2.47 -7.72 -32.05
CA ASP A 197 -2.24 -9.17 -31.90
C ASP A 197 -2.93 -9.87 -30.71
N ILE A 198 -4.03 -9.34 -30.18
CA ILE A 198 -4.78 -10.03 -29.11
C ILE A 198 -6.10 -10.65 -29.59
N SER A 199 -6.36 -10.70 -30.89
CA SER A 199 -7.63 -11.29 -31.39
C SER A 199 -7.53 -12.74 -31.91
N SER A 200 -6.38 -13.41 -31.78
CA SER A 200 -6.19 -14.73 -32.39
C SER A 200 -5.94 -15.91 -31.46
N THR A 201 -6.13 -15.76 -30.14
CA THR A 201 -5.91 -16.90 -29.20
C THR A 201 -7.11 -17.26 -28.32
N VAL A 202 -8.32 -16.84 -28.70
CA VAL A 202 -9.56 -17.31 -28.04
C VAL A 202 -10.49 -17.88 -29.10
N ASN A 203 -10.10 -18.98 -29.70
CA ASN A 203 -11.01 -19.92 -30.36
C ASN A 203 -10.29 -21.26 -30.46
N LEU A 204 -10.64 -22.16 -29.60
CA LEU A 204 -10.64 -23.62 -29.75
C LEU A 204 -10.72 -24.28 -28.38
N GLU A 205 -11.94 -24.59 -27.98
CA GLU A 205 -12.35 -25.82 -27.29
C GLU A 205 -13.77 -25.67 -26.71
N ILE A 206 -14.73 -25.60 -27.66
CA ILE A 206 -16.10 -26.04 -27.37
C ILE A 206 -16.48 -27.00 -28.49
N THR A 207 -16.17 -28.29 -28.31
CA THR A 207 -16.90 -29.41 -28.91
C THR A 207 -16.35 -30.72 -28.34
N LYS A 208 -17.01 -31.30 -27.36
CA LYS A 208 -17.61 -32.63 -27.24
C LYS A 208 -18.01 -32.89 -25.80
#